data_03f438a7ddb7017db370f1e404c5bac9
#
_entry.id   03f438a7ddb7017db370f1e404c5bac9
#
_cell.length_a   1.000
_cell.length_b   1.000
_cell.length_c   1.000
_cell.angle_alpha   90.00
_cell.angle_beta   90.00
_cell.angle_gamma   90.00
#
_symmetry.space_group_name_H-M   'P 1'
#
loop_
_entity.id
_entity.type
_entity.pdbx_description
1 polymer ?
#
loop_
_entity_poly.entity_id
_entity_poly.type
_entity_poly.pdbx_seq_one_letter_code
_entity_poly.pdbx_strand_id
1 'polypeptide(L)'
;MNISNYDADVLHDIYGIDMSDIDGLGVGAGWGRVKAGTSSDAHQHDETETFVIVAGSGVLIVDGKQYPAVPGTVIQFEAFESHVVRNTGSEDLLFATFYWRDEHRAAARVAQPAARRRFGDRPTFVFSTPPTPNGDLHLGHLSGPYLGADVFVRFQRLNGAEAWHLTGSDDYQSYVVECARRDGRTPKQTAEHYSREIAETLRLMDISIDQYTVTDADDTYSEGLRDFFTRVVDSGSVQLKDGPALFDPESGRYLYEVDVTGTCPTCGSGAGGNICEECGEPNNCADLLAPSVRGSSAAPRLGTSRRYNLPLHSFAADVREHHRAGKVPVRLRELANRLFQRSELDISMSHPSEWGVPPRQDGVSDQVIWVWPEMAYGFLHGIQSLGRDMGRTWSAAAPEQDWKIVHFFGYDNSFYHSILYPVLYGLAYPEWAPDIDYNVNEFLLLEGSKFSTSRRHAIWGKDILTPDSVDAVRYYLALNRSETERTNFSAADFDSVLNDTLIGSWQESVSYTHLTLPTNREV
;
A
#
# COMPACT_ATOMS: atom_id res chain seq x y z
N MET A 1 7.76 32.37 6.90
CA MET A 1 8.94 32.00 7.71
C MET A 1 8.43 30.98 8.72
N ASN A 2 8.97 29.77 8.66
CA ASN A 2 8.66 28.72 9.62
C ASN A 2 9.77 28.68 10.67
N ILE A 3 9.42 28.49 11.91
CA ILE A 3 10.34 28.33 13.03
C ILE A 3 9.92 27.06 13.75
N SER A 4 10.82 26.08 13.84
CA SER A 4 10.64 24.86 14.61
C SER A 4 11.77 24.75 15.62
N ASN A 5 11.42 24.44 16.86
CA ASN A 5 12.38 24.18 17.92
C ASN A 5 12.27 22.71 18.33
N TYR A 6 13.39 22.16 18.79
CA TYR A 6 13.38 20.87 19.46
C TYR A 6 12.48 20.91 20.71
N ASP A 7 11.55 19.95 20.81
CA ASP A 7 10.68 19.78 21.96
C ASP A 7 10.66 18.30 22.36
N ALA A 8 11.15 18.03 23.55
CA ALA A 8 11.24 16.66 24.08
C ALA A 8 9.91 16.01 24.42
N ASP A 9 8.84 16.81 24.57
CA ASP A 9 7.53 16.33 25.02
C ASP A 9 6.67 15.79 23.86
N VAL A 10 7.07 16.07 22.60
CA VAL A 10 6.34 15.62 21.40
C VAL A 10 7.02 14.47 20.65
N LEU A 11 8.10 13.93 21.22
CA LEU A 11 8.86 12.85 20.58
C LEU A 11 8.14 11.51 20.66
N HIS A 12 8.23 10.73 19.59
CA HIS A 12 7.72 9.36 19.51
C HIS A 12 8.81 8.41 19.00
N ASP A 13 8.77 7.16 19.42
CA ASP A 13 9.78 6.16 19.07
C ASP A 13 9.63 5.70 17.61
N ILE A 14 10.71 5.83 16.83
CA ILE A 14 10.87 5.26 15.49
C ILE A 14 12.24 4.55 15.46
N TYR A 15 12.24 3.23 15.38
CA TYR A 15 13.47 2.41 15.39
C TYR A 15 14.37 2.59 16.62
N GLY A 16 13.79 2.82 17.81
CA GLY A 16 14.57 3.10 19.01
C GLY A 16 15.17 4.51 19.04
N ILE A 17 14.74 5.39 18.13
CA ILE A 17 15.03 6.82 18.12
C ILE A 17 13.77 7.56 18.51
N ASP A 18 13.84 8.42 19.50
CA ASP A 18 12.75 9.35 19.80
C ASP A 18 12.75 10.46 18.72
N MET A 19 11.71 10.54 17.88
CA MET A 19 11.63 11.42 16.70
C MET A 19 10.47 12.41 16.81
N SER A 20 10.62 13.58 16.19
CA SER A 20 9.51 14.48 15.86
C SER A 20 9.74 15.15 14.50
N ASP A 21 8.65 15.48 13.80
CA ASP A 21 8.72 16.13 12.50
C ASP A 21 9.01 17.62 12.58
N ILE A 22 9.65 18.15 11.53
CA ILE A 22 9.81 19.58 11.26
C ILE A 22 9.00 19.93 10.03
N ASP A 23 7.85 20.57 10.24
CA ASP A 23 6.92 20.93 9.18
C ASP A 23 7.39 22.13 8.33
N GLY A 24 6.88 22.18 7.09
CA GLY A 24 6.97 23.36 6.21
C GLY A 24 8.33 23.54 5.50
N LEU A 25 9.17 22.50 5.49
CA LEU A 25 10.33 22.41 4.62
C LEU A 25 9.94 21.70 3.31
N GLY A 26 10.63 22.02 2.22
CA GLY A 26 10.40 21.36 0.92
C GLY A 26 10.95 19.93 0.84
N VAL A 27 11.43 19.38 1.95
CA VAL A 27 11.96 18.03 2.15
C VAL A 27 11.43 17.49 3.47
N GLY A 28 11.43 16.18 3.66
CA GLY A 28 11.18 15.59 4.96
C GLY A 28 12.27 16.00 5.95
N ALA A 29 11.89 16.35 7.17
CA ALA A 29 12.85 16.72 8.20
C ALA A 29 12.29 16.42 9.59
N GLY A 30 13.20 16.18 10.54
CA GLY A 30 12.84 15.88 11.91
C GLY A 30 13.95 16.15 12.92
N TRP A 31 13.58 16.09 14.18
CA TRP A 31 14.51 15.97 15.30
C TRP A 31 14.58 14.50 15.73
N GLY A 32 15.80 14.00 15.96
CA GLY A 32 16.04 12.68 16.51
C GLY A 32 16.83 12.74 17.81
N ARG A 33 16.42 11.92 18.77
CA ARG A 33 17.10 11.73 20.05
C ARG A 33 17.36 10.24 20.31
N VAL A 34 18.60 9.91 20.62
CA VAL A 34 18.96 8.57 21.14
C VAL A 34 19.41 8.73 22.59
N LYS A 35 18.71 8.09 23.51
CA LYS A 35 18.99 8.19 24.96
C LYS A 35 20.38 7.69 25.30
N ALA A 36 20.95 8.24 26.36
CA ALA A 36 22.29 7.86 26.82
C ALA A 36 22.41 6.33 27.01
N GLY A 37 23.45 5.75 26.42
CA GLY A 37 23.75 4.32 26.52
C GLY A 37 22.84 3.39 25.69
N THR A 38 21.95 3.93 24.84
CA THR A 38 21.09 3.13 23.95
C THR A 38 21.56 3.19 22.49
N SER A 39 20.96 2.36 21.66
CA SER A 39 21.15 2.35 20.20
C SER A 39 19.81 2.34 19.50
N SER A 40 19.76 2.94 18.31
CA SER A 40 18.68 2.68 17.39
C SER A 40 18.70 1.21 16.93
N ASP A 41 17.59 0.75 16.42
CA ASP A 41 17.55 -0.45 15.60
C ASP A 41 18.30 -0.22 14.28
N ALA A 42 18.81 -1.30 13.69
CA ALA A 42 19.34 -1.24 12.34
C ALA A 42 18.17 -1.08 11.36
N HIS A 43 18.20 -0.05 10.54
CA HIS A 43 17.15 0.22 9.56
C HIS A 43 17.72 0.74 8.25
N GLN A 44 16.91 0.69 7.21
CA GLN A 44 17.19 1.22 5.88
C GLN A 44 15.89 1.66 5.24
N HIS A 45 15.93 2.64 4.37
CA HIS A 45 14.78 3.17 3.64
C HIS A 45 15.21 3.62 2.24
N ASP A 46 14.28 3.99 1.41
CA ASP A 46 14.53 4.35 0.01
C ASP A 46 14.85 5.85 -0.19
N GLU A 47 14.74 6.62 0.86
CA GLU A 47 15.17 8.02 0.87
C GLU A 47 16.68 8.14 1.10
N THR A 48 17.28 9.14 0.50
CA THR A 48 18.56 9.70 0.95
C THR A 48 18.29 10.48 2.22
N GLU A 49 19.06 10.25 3.26
CA GLU A 49 18.90 10.92 4.55
C GLU A 49 20.20 11.57 5.01
N THR A 50 20.11 12.71 5.65
CA THR A 50 21.25 13.41 6.22
C THR A 50 21.02 13.71 7.68
N PHE A 51 21.91 13.22 8.54
CA PHE A 51 21.95 13.60 9.96
C PHE A 51 22.94 14.74 10.20
N VAL A 52 22.52 15.69 11.02
CA VAL A 52 23.36 16.75 11.56
C VAL A 52 23.38 16.60 13.08
N ILE A 53 24.51 16.16 13.64
CA ILE A 53 24.63 15.94 15.07
C ILE A 53 24.72 17.31 15.78
N VAL A 54 23.81 17.54 16.72
CA VAL A 54 23.65 18.82 17.42
C VAL A 54 24.23 18.77 18.84
N ALA A 55 23.97 17.66 19.56
CA ALA A 55 24.43 17.50 20.93
C ALA A 55 24.71 16.02 21.26
N GLY A 56 25.41 15.77 22.34
CA GLY A 56 25.77 14.42 22.77
C GLY A 56 26.97 13.83 22.03
N SER A 57 27.26 12.55 22.23
CA SER A 57 28.34 11.83 21.55
C SER A 57 28.02 10.35 21.38
N GLY A 58 28.44 9.80 20.26
CA GLY A 58 28.16 8.40 19.94
C GLY A 58 28.93 7.93 18.72
N VAL A 59 28.40 6.85 18.11
CA VAL A 59 28.88 6.31 16.85
C VAL A 59 27.71 6.05 15.91
N LEU A 60 27.94 6.33 14.64
CA LEU A 60 27.09 5.91 13.53
C LEU A 60 27.68 4.64 12.93
N ILE A 61 26.89 3.62 12.73
CA ILE A 61 27.29 2.34 12.14
C ILE A 61 26.59 2.24 10.80
N VAL A 62 27.36 2.23 9.72
CA VAL A 62 26.88 2.17 8.35
C VAL A 62 27.54 0.99 7.67
N ASP A 63 26.75 0.02 7.20
CA ASP A 63 27.24 -1.23 6.59
C ASP A 63 28.36 -1.91 7.45
N GLY A 64 28.19 -1.86 8.78
CA GLY A 64 29.13 -2.45 9.75
C GLY A 64 30.38 -1.61 10.06
N LYS A 65 30.58 -0.47 9.41
CA LYS A 65 31.68 0.47 9.72
C LYS A 65 31.21 1.53 10.70
N GLN A 66 32.09 1.90 11.62
CA GLN A 66 31.79 2.89 12.66
C GLN A 66 32.39 4.25 12.34
N TYR A 67 31.59 5.30 12.54
CA TYR A 67 31.96 6.69 12.36
C TYR A 67 31.61 7.49 13.63
N PRO A 68 32.45 8.43 14.09
CA PRO A 68 32.12 9.21 15.27
C PRO A 68 30.92 10.12 15.02
N ALA A 69 29.99 10.15 15.98
CA ALA A 69 28.84 11.05 16.02
C ALA A 69 29.06 12.06 17.16
N VAL A 70 29.56 13.24 16.81
CA VAL A 70 29.79 14.34 17.74
C VAL A 70 29.21 15.64 17.18
N PRO A 71 28.92 16.67 18.01
CA PRO A 71 28.34 17.91 17.52
C PRO A 71 29.15 18.50 16.36
N GLY A 72 28.44 18.86 15.28
CA GLY A 72 29.02 19.31 14.01
C GLY A 72 29.32 18.19 13.00
N THR A 73 29.16 16.91 13.35
CA THR A 73 29.18 15.81 12.36
C THR A 73 27.97 15.92 11.48
N VAL A 74 28.20 15.89 10.17
CA VAL A 74 27.16 15.75 9.14
C VAL A 74 27.44 14.45 8.39
N ILE A 75 26.45 13.57 8.33
CA ILE A 75 26.56 12.32 7.59
C ILE A 75 25.33 12.15 6.70
N GLN A 76 25.57 11.77 5.46
CA GLN A 76 24.52 11.44 4.51
C GLN A 76 24.49 9.93 4.30
N PHE A 77 23.33 9.36 4.45
CA PHE A 77 23.03 7.97 4.11
C PHE A 77 22.40 7.94 2.71
N GLU A 78 22.89 7.04 1.93
CA GLU A 78 22.28 6.79 0.62
C GLU A 78 21.03 5.89 0.78
N ALA A 79 20.12 5.97 -0.18
CA ALA A 79 18.96 5.09 -0.24
C ALA A 79 19.39 3.62 -0.06
N PHE A 80 18.68 2.88 0.80
CA PHE A 80 18.92 1.47 1.15
C PHE A 80 20.26 1.19 1.88
N GLU A 81 20.91 2.19 2.41
CA GLU A 81 22.11 2.01 3.24
C GLU A 81 21.69 1.73 4.70
N SER A 82 22.03 0.52 5.18
CA SER A 82 21.68 0.14 6.56
C SER A 82 22.52 0.94 7.56
N HIS A 83 21.83 1.57 8.51
CA HIS A 83 22.51 2.39 9.50
C HIS A 83 21.93 2.23 10.91
N VAL A 84 22.78 2.51 11.91
CA VAL A 84 22.47 2.48 13.35
C VAL A 84 23.11 3.68 14.00
N VAL A 85 22.37 4.35 14.88
CA VAL A 85 22.89 5.38 15.77
C VAL A 85 23.06 4.78 17.16
N ARG A 86 24.27 4.73 17.68
CA ARG A 86 24.56 4.29 19.04
C ARG A 86 25.07 5.45 19.87
N ASN A 87 24.35 5.80 20.91
CA ASN A 87 24.80 6.77 21.89
C ASN A 87 25.78 6.11 22.88
N THR A 88 27.04 6.49 22.82
CA THR A 88 28.08 6.00 23.73
C THR A 88 28.46 7.02 24.82
N GLY A 89 27.78 8.17 24.81
CA GLY A 89 27.95 9.23 25.81
C GLY A 89 27.11 9.05 27.06
N SER A 90 27.26 9.98 27.98
CA SER A 90 26.49 10.05 29.23
C SER A 90 25.25 10.96 29.14
N GLU A 91 25.11 11.68 28.04
CA GLU A 91 23.98 12.56 27.75
C GLU A 91 23.27 12.09 26.50
N ASP A 92 22.04 12.55 26.29
CA ASP A 92 21.28 12.22 25.09
C ASP A 92 21.98 12.72 23.83
N LEU A 93 22.03 11.89 22.78
CA LEU A 93 22.55 12.28 21.47
C LEU A 93 21.38 12.85 20.67
N LEU A 94 21.51 14.11 20.28
CA LEU A 94 20.50 14.87 19.54
C LEU A 94 21.01 15.20 18.15
N PHE A 95 20.17 14.99 17.15
CA PHE A 95 20.46 15.35 15.75
C PHE A 95 19.24 15.89 15.04
N ALA A 96 19.44 16.68 14.01
CA ALA A 96 18.43 16.99 13.01
C ALA A 96 18.60 16.03 11.84
N THR A 97 17.49 15.51 11.32
CA THR A 97 17.48 14.72 10.09
C THR A 97 16.77 15.46 8.98
N PHE A 98 17.27 15.25 7.75
CA PHE A 98 16.67 15.72 6.51
C PHE A 98 16.64 14.54 5.55
N TYR A 99 15.49 14.23 4.95
CA TYR A 99 15.35 13.10 4.06
C TYR A 99 14.54 13.47 2.81
N TRP A 100 14.96 12.90 1.71
CA TRP A 100 14.32 13.12 0.41
C TRP A 100 14.58 11.94 -0.51
N ARG A 101 13.72 11.77 -1.48
CA ARG A 101 13.92 10.78 -2.52
C ARG A 101 14.76 11.39 -3.64
N ASP A 102 15.99 10.89 -3.81
CA ASP A 102 16.85 11.22 -4.95
C ASP A 102 16.74 10.08 -5.97
N GLU A 103 15.87 10.25 -6.95
CA GLU A 103 15.60 9.22 -7.97
C GLU A 103 16.84 8.87 -8.80
N HIS A 104 17.70 9.86 -9.10
CA HIS A 104 18.94 9.61 -9.84
C HIS A 104 19.95 8.79 -9.03
N ARG A 105 20.10 9.06 -7.76
CA ARG A 105 20.98 8.30 -6.85
C ARG A 105 20.40 6.93 -6.53
N ALA A 106 19.11 6.84 -6.29
CA ALA A 106 18.42 5.57 -6.10
C ALA A 106 18.55 4.68 -7.35
N ALA A 107 18.34 5.23 -8.53
CA ALA A 107 18.54 4.52 -9.80
C ALA A 107 20.00 4.12 -10.02
N ALA A 108 20.98 4.99 -9.69
CA ALA A 108 22.40 4.67 -9.80
C ALA A 108 22.82 3.54 -8.83
N ARG A 109 22.23 3.48 -7.63
CA ARG A 109 22.46 2.36 -6.69
C ARG A 109 21.76 1.08 -7.09
N VAL A 110 20.55 1.15 -7.63
CA VAL A 110 19.87 0.00 -8.24
C VAL A 110 20.70 -0.57 -9.39
N ALA A 111 21.45 0.26 -10.10
CA ALA A 111 22.40 -0.19 -11.12
C ALA A 111 23.68 -0.84 -10.56
N GLN A 112 23.93 -0.78 -9.25
CA GLN A 112 25.10 -1.45 -8.63
C GLN A 112 24.86 -2.98 -8.49
N PRO A 113 25.92 -3.81 -8.61
CA PRO A 113 25.80 -5.27 -8.50
C PRO A 113 25.12 -5.77 -7.22
N ALA A 114 25.26 -5.04 -6.10
CA ALA A 114 24.65 -5.39 -4.82
C ALA A 114 23.12 -5.16 -4.83
N ALA A 115 22.64 -4.09 -5.46
CA ALA A 115 21.22 -3.83 -5.63
C ALA A 115 20.57 -4.79 -6.66
N ARG A 116 21.32 -5.17 -7.70
CA ARG A 116 20.90 -6.24 -8.63
C ARG A 116 20.63 -7.58 -7.93
N ARG A 117 21.40 -7.92 -6.89
CA ARG A 117 21.20 -9.15 -6.10
C ARG A 117 19.90 -9.15 -5.31
N ARG A 118 19.30 -8.00 -5.03
CA ARG A 118 18.05 -7.93 -4.27
C ARG A 118 16.87 -8.61 -4.98
N PHE A 119 16.82 -8.50 -6.31
CA PHE A 119 15.75 -9.08 -7.14
C PHE A 119 16.26 -10.17 -8.10
N GLY A 120 17.57 -10.23 -8.38
CA GLY A 120 18.15 -10.98 -9.50
C GLY A 120 18.06 -12.49 -9.44
N ASP A 121 18.17 -13.08 -8.24
CA ASP A 121 18.33 -14.53 -8.07
C ASP A 121 17.15 -15.19 -7.33
N ARG A 122 16.02 -14.51 -7.22
CA ARG A 122 14.86 -14.98 -6.46
C ARG A 122 13.55 -14.61 -7.15
N PRO A 123 12.51 -15.45 -7.03
CA PRO A 123 11.20 -15.14 -7.57
C PRO A 123 10.65 -13.84 -6.98
N THR A 124 10.29 -12.89 -7.85
CA THR A 124 9.77 -11.59 -7.42
C THR A 124 8.34 -11.41 -7.89
N PHE A 125 7.42 -11.35 -6.94
CA PHE A 125 5.98 -11.19 -7.19
C PHE A 125 5.56 -9.76 -6.88
N VAL A 126 5.18 -9.03 -7.92
CA VAL A 126 4.79 -7.62 -7.84
C VAL A 126 3.28 -7.51 -7.94
N PHE A 127 2.67 -7.06 -6.89
CA PHE A 127 1.21 -6.90 -6.83
C PHE A 127 0.80 -5.44 -6.96
N SER A 128 -0.12 -5.16 -7.88
CA SER A 128 -1.00 -4.01 -7.76
C SER A 128 -2.28 -4.44 -7.03
N THR A 129 -2.77 -3.57 -6.12
CA THR A 129 -4.00 -3.85 -5.35
C THR A 129 -5.14 -4.26 -6.29
N PRO A 130 -5.78 -5.40 -6.07
CA PRO A 130 -6.95 -5.80 -6.83
C PRO A 130 -8.06 -4.74 -6.77
N PRO A 131 -8.57 -4.26 -7.91
CA PRO A 131 -9.65 -3.29 -7.91
C PRO A 131 -10.98 -3.92 -7.55
N THR A 132 -11.82 -3.18 -6.84
CA THR A 132 -13.20 -3.58 -6.56
C THR A 132 -14.02 -3.50 -7.84
N PRO A 133 -14.70 -4.58 -8.26
CA PRO A 133 -15.51 -4.60 -9.50
C PRO A 133 -16.89 -3.96 -9.31
N ASN A 134 -16.91 -2.65 -9.07
CA ASN A 134 -18.10 -1.82 -8.89
C ASN A 134 -18.19 -0.65 -9.87
N GLY A 135 -17.29 -0.64 -10.85
CA GLY A 135 -17.13 0.34 -11.92
C GLY A 135 -15.86 0.06 -12.70
N ASP A 136 -15.67 0.76 -13.83
CA ASP A 136 -14.44 0.70 -14.60
C ASP A 136 -13.34 1.58 -13.97
N LEU A 137 -12.11 1.51 -14.47
CA LEU A 137 -10.98 2.28 -13.98
C LEU A 137 -10.91 3.68 -14.62
N HIS A 138 -10.67 4.67 -13.80
CA HIS A 138 -10.36 6.03 -14.22
C HIS A 138 -8.86 6.35 -14.05
N LEU A 139 -8.39 7.46 -14.59
CA LEU A 139 -6.97 7.85 -14.54
C LEU A 139 -6.39 7.86 -13.13
N GLY A 140 -7.18 8.23 -12.11
CA GLY A 140 -6.76 8.20 -10.71
C GLY A 140 -6.39 6.79 -10.21
N HIS A 141 -7.07 5.74 -10.69
CA HIS A 141 -6.69 4.36 -10.41
C HIS A 141 -5.43 3.97 -11.20
N LEU A 142 -5.43 4.26 -12.51
CA LEU A 142 -4.39 3.83 -13.43
C LEU A 142 -3.01 4.42 -13.10
N SER A 143 -2.95 5.69 -12.69
CA SER A 143 -1.71 6.39 -12.33
C SER A 143 -1.04 5.84 -11.06
N GLY A 144 -1.82 5.25 -10.18
CA GLY A 144 -1.36 4.75 -8.88
C GLY A 144 -0.69 3.37 -8.97
N PRO A 145 -1.35 2.33 -8.43
CA PRO A 145 -0.72 1.03 -8.28
C PRO A 145 -0.43 0.32 -9.61
N TYR A 146 -1.30 0.47 -10.62
CA TYR A 146 -1.20 -0.36 -11.84
C TYR A 146 -0.05 0.04 -12.72
N LEU A 147 0.06 1.33 -13.08
CA LEU A 147 1.18 1.84 -13.89
C LEU A 147 2.50 1.70 -13.13
N GLY A 148 2.51 1.99 -11.82
CA GLY A 148 3.70 1.86 -11.00
C GLY A 148 4.25 0.44 -10.98
N ALA A 149 3.38 -0.55 -10.77
CA ALA A 149 3.76 -1.97 -10.79
C ALA A 149 4.25 -2.43 -12.17
N ASP A 150 3.57 -2.04 -13.24
CA ASP A 150 3.96 -2.40 -14.61
C ASP A 150 5.33 -1.84 -14.99
N VAL A 151 5.58 -0.56 -14.71
CA VAL A 151 6.89 0.07 -14.97
C VAL A 151 7.98 -0.61 -14.13
N PHE A 152 7.70 -0.90 -12.86
CA PHE A 152 8.64 -1.59 -11.99
C PHE A 152 8.99 -2.99 -12.51
N VAL A 153 8.01 -3.79 -12.90
CA VAL A 153 8.24 -5.15 -13.44
C VAL A 153 9.03 -5.09 -14.73
N ARG A 154 8.67 -4.21 -15.66
CA ARG A 154 9.43 -4.03 -16.92
C ARG A 154 10.88 -3.65 -16.64
N PHE A 155 11.12 -2.74 -15.70
CA PHE A 155 12.47 -2.35 -15.31
C PHE A 155 13.25 -3.52 -14.68
N GLN A 156 12.64 -4.30 -13.80
CA GLN A 156 13.30 -5.46 -13.19
C GLN A 156 13.65 -6.51 -14.25
N ARG A 157 12.76 -6.78 -15.18
CA ARG A 157 13.01 -7.70 -16.30
C ARG A 157 14.14 -7.22 -17.21
N LEU A 158 14.22 -5.93 -17.51
CA LEU A 158 15.35 -5.34 -18.25
C LEU A 158 16.69 -5.54 -17.53
N ASN A 159 16.69 -5.64 -16.20
CA ASN A 159 17.86 -5.96 -15.38
C ASN A 159 18.09 -7.45 -15.14
N GLY A 160 17.32 -8.32 -15.80
CA GLY A 160 17.49 -9.78 -15.76
C GLY A 160 16.85 -10.46 -14.55
N ALA A 161 15.98 -9.77 -13.79
CA ALA A 161 15.25 -10.38 -12.68
C ALA A 161 14.06 -11.23 -13.16
N GLU A 162 13.79 -12.34 -12.47
CA GLU A 162 12.53 -13.08 -12.59
C GLU A 162 11.43 -12.33 -11.81
N ALA A 163 10.68 -11.46 -12.48
CA ALA A 163 9.63 -10.65 -11.88
C ALA A 163 8.30 -10.80 -12.64
N TRP A 164 7.20 -10.91 -11.90
CA TRP A 164 5.85 -11.06 -12.45
C TRP A 164 4.89 -10.04 -11.85
N HIS A 165 4.01 -9.49 -12.67
CA HIS A 165 2.95 -8.59 -12.26
C HIS A 165 1.66 -9.38 -12.01
N LEU A 166 1.18 -9.34 -10.78
CA LEU A 166 -0.04 -10.01 -10.35
C LEU A 166 -1.07 -8.99 -9.87
N THR A 167 -2.31 -9.26 -10.17
CA THR A 167 -3.48 -8.55 -9.62
C THR A 167 -4.69 -9.46 -9.69
N GLY A 168 -5.87 -8.94 -9.52
CA GLY A 168 -7.10 -9.71 -9.61
C GLY A 168 -8.32 -8.82 -9.50
N SER A 169 -9.43 -9.38 -9.07
CA SER A 169 -10.64 -8.65 -8.76
C SER A 169 -11.01 -8.88 -7.29
N ASP A 170 -11.38 -7.81 -6.62
CA ASP A 170 -11.77 -7.79 -5.21
C ASP A 170 -13.30 -7.97 -5.12
N ASP A 171 -13.77 -9.18 -5.43
CA ASP A 171 -15.18 -9.47 -5.69
C ASP A 171 -16.06 -9.35 -4.44
N TYR A 172 -15.52 -9.65 -3.26
CA TYR A 172 -16.32 -9.75 -2.03
C TYR A 172 -16.43 -8.43 -1.24
N GLN A 173 -16.01 -7.32 -1.83
CA GLN A 173 -16.20 -5.99 -1.25
C GLN A 173 -17.68 -5.62 -1.11
N SER A 174 -18.02 -4.93 -0.04
CA SER A 174 -19.36 -4.41 0.21
C SER A 174 -19.85 -3.44 -0.89
N TYR A 175 -18.94 -2.77 -1.56
CA TYR A 175 -19.23 -1.89 -2.71
C TYR A 175 -19.81 -2.63 -3.90
N VAL A 176 -19.49 -3.91 -4.09
CA VAL A 176 -20.08 -4.76 -5.14
C VAL A 176 -21.56 -5.00 -4.86
N VAL A 177 -21.90 -5.27 -3.60
CA VAL A 177 -23.30 -5.46 -3.16
C VAL A 177 -24.14 -4.19 -3.35
N GLU A 178 -23.56 -3.03 -3.01
CA GLU A 178 -24.23 -1.74 -3.20
C GLU A 178 -24.45 -1.42 -4.68
N CYS A 179 -23.42 -1.64 -5.51
CA CYS A 179 -23.50 -1.47 -6.95
C CYS A 179 -24.54 -2.40 -7.58
N ALA A 180 -24.57 -3.66 -7.16
CA ALA A 180 -25.54 -4.65 -7.61
C ALA A 180 -26.98 -4.22 -7.34
N ARG A 181 -27.25 -3.73 -6.12
CA ARG A 181 -28.58 -3.18 -5.76
C ARG A 181 -28.98 -2.00 -6.64
N ARG A 182 -28.06 -1.06 -6.86
CA ARG A 182 -28.28 0.11 -7.71
C ARG A 182 -28.59 -0.26 -9.16
N ASP A 183 -27.86 -1.23 -9.69
CA ASP A 183 -27.92 -1.61 -11.10
C ASP A 183 -28.93 -2.73 -11.38
N GLY A 184 -29.64 -3.24 -10.36
CA GLY A 184 -30.63 -4.34 -10.49
C GLY A 184 -30.00 -5.68 -10.90
N ARG A 185 -28.74 -5.92 -10.50
CA ARG A 185 -27.99 -7.16 -10.75
C ARG A 185 -27.78 -7.94 -9.45
N THR A 186 -27.34 -9.19 -9.58
CA THR A 186 -26.77 -9.90 -8.43
C THR A 186 -25.33 -9.46 -8.19
N PRO A 187 -24.77 -9.60 -6.96
CA PRO A 187 -23.36 -9.32 -6.70
C PRO A 187 -22.43 -10.08 -7.66
N LYS A 188 -22.69 -11.36 -7.91
CA LYS A 188 -21.92 -12.17 -8.86
C LYS A 188 -21.92 -11.59 -10.28
N GLN A 189 -23.11 -11.26 -10.81
CA GLN A 189 -23.23 -10.63 -12.14
C GLN A 189 -22.50 -9.29 -12.21
N THR A 190 -22.50 -8.52 -11.11
CA THR A 190 -21.80 -7.24 -11.02
C THR A 190 -20.29 -7.44 -11.03
N ALA A 191 -19.79 -8.35 -10.22
CA ALA A 191 -18.37 -8.70 -10.17
C ALA A 191 -17.88 -9.21 -11.53
N GLU A 192 -18.56 -10.18 -12.14
CA GLU A 192 -18.21 -10.71 -13.46
C GLU A 192 -18.22 -9.65 -14.57
N HIS A 193 -19.17 -8.72 -14.52
CA HIS A 193 -19.24 -7.63 -15.50
C HIS A 193 -18.05 -6.68 -15.37
N TYR A 194 -17.87 -6.10 -14.19
CA TYR A 194 -16.83 -5.08 -14.00
C TYR A 194 -15.42 -5.66 -13.97
N SER A 195 -15.19 -6.90 -13.56
CA SER A 195 -13.88 -7.55 -13.70
C SER A 195 -13.44 -7.62 -15.17
N ARG A 196 -14.35 -7.90 -16.10
CA ARG A 196 -14.04 -7.87 -17.54
C ARG A 196 -13.75 -6.46 -18.05
N GLU A 197 -14.56 -5.47 -17.64
CA GLU A 197 -14.36 -4.07 -18.01
C GLU A 197 -12.99 -3.54 -17.52
N ILE A 198 -12.65 -3.86 -16.26
CA ILE A 198 -11.38 -3.52 -15.64
C ILE A 198 -10.20 -4.17 -16.36
N ALA A 199 -10.27 -5.47 -16.63
CA ALA A 199 -9.22 -6.19 -17.33
C ALA A 199 -8.97 -5.61 -18.73
N GLU A 200 -10.05 -5.22 -19.43
CA GLU A 200 -9.97 -4.55 -20.73
C GLU A 200 -9.31 -3.17 -20.62
N THR A 201 -9.67 -2.37 -19.63
CA THR A 201 -9.05 -1.05 -19.40
C THR A 201 -7.56 -1.16 -19.06
N LEU A 202 -7.16 -2.16 -18.26
CA LEU A 202 -5.74 -2.44 -17.98
C LEU A 202 -4.99 -2.81 -19.27
N ARG A 203 -5.61 -3.62 -20.13
CA ARG A 203 -5.05 -4.00 -21.43
C ARG A 203 -4.92 -2.78 -22.37
N LEU A 204 -5.92 -1.89 -22.41
CA LEU A 204 -5.85 -0.65 -23.20
C LEU A 204 -4.73 0.28 -22.71
N MET A 205 -4.42 0.27 -21.43
CA MET A 205 -3.31 1.01 -20.83
C MET A 205 -1.95 0.34 -21.07
N ASP A 206 -1.88 -0.77 -21.82
CA ASP A 206 -0.68 -1.59 -22.03
C ASP A 206 -0.02 -2.02 -20.71
N ILE A 207 -0.83 -2.34 -19.72
CA ILE A 207 -0.36 -2.91 -18.45
C ILE A 207 -0.28 -4.42 -18.62
N SER A 208 0.94 -4.95 -18.52
CA SER A 208 1.21 -6.37 -18.68
C SER A 208 1.01 -7.09 -17.34
N ILE A 209 -0.05 -7.88 -17.25
CA ILE A 209 -0.39 -8.68 -16.08
C ILE A 209 -0.13 -10.16 -16.40
N ASP A 210 0.70 -10.82 -15.58
CA ASP A 210 1.03 -12.23 -15.75
C ASP A 210 0.00 -13.15 -15.08
N GLN A 211 -0.65 -12.68 -14.01
CA GLN A 211 -1.72 -13.41 -13.33
C GLN A 211 -2.83 -12.44 -12.90
N TYR A 212 -4.03 -12.69 -13.40
CA TYR A 212 -5.25 -11.98 -13.02
C TYR A 212 -6.21 -12.96 -12.32
N THR A 213 -6.38 -12.82 -11.00
CA THR A 213 -7.23 -13.69 -10.20
C THR A 213 -8.65 -13.13 -10.13
N VAL A 214 -9.65 -13.95 -10.48
CA VAL A 214 -11.08 -13.65 -10.27
C VAL A 214 -11.55 -14.56 -9.15
N THR A 215 -11.77 -13.99 -7.98
CA THR A 215 -11.92 -14.73 -6.71
C THR A 215 -13.19 -15.59 -6.67
N ASP A 216 -14.32 -15.09 -7.18
CA ASP A 216 -15.58 -15.85 -7.23
C ASP A 216 -15.62 -16.93 -8.32
N ALA A 217 -14.72 -16.88 -9.29
CA ALA A 217 -14.64 -17.85 -10.39
C ALA A 217 -13.73 -19.04 -10.13
N ASP A 218 -12.90 -19.00 -9.07
CA ASP A 218 -11.93 -20.06 -8.73
C ASP A 218 -12.38 -20.87 -7.51
N ASP A 219 -12.90 -22.08 -7.75
CA ASP A 219 -13.36 -22.98 -6.69
C ASP A 219 -12.25 -23.34 -5.68
N THR A 220 -10.99 -23.37 -6.12
CA THR A 220 -9.82 -23.67 -5.24
C THR A 220 -9.50 -22.49 -4.32
N TYR A 221 -9.89 -21.29 -4.70
CA TYR A 221 -9.73 -20.08 -3.91
C TYR A 221 -10.46 -20.16 -2.57
N SER A 222 -11.75 -20.44 -2.61
CA SER A 222 -12.61 -20.50 -1.41
C SER A 222 -12.15 -21.56 -0.42
N GLU A 223 -11.72 -22.73 -0.89
CA GLU A 223 -11.20 -23.78 0.00
C GLU A 223 -9.87 -23.38 0.65
N GLY A 224 -8.95 -22.86 -0.13
CA GLY A 224 -7.66 -22.38 0.40
C GLY A 224 -7.81 -21.19 1.36
N LEU A 225 -8.76 -20.29 1.09
CA LEU A 225 -9.09 -19.20 2.00
C LEU A 225 -9.61 -19.73 3.35
N ARG A 226 -10.50 -20.73 3.34
CA ARG A 226 -10.99 -21.37 4.57
C ARG A 226 -9.87 -22.05 5.35
N ASP A 227 -8.92 -22.69 4.65
CA ASP A 227 -7.75 -23.29 5.27
C ASP A 227 -6.84 -22.22 5.91
N PHE A 228 -6.59 -21.12 5.20
CA PHE A 228 -5.83 -19.98 5.72
C PHE A 228 -6.50 -19.38 6.96
N PHE A 229 -7.80 -19.10 6.88
CA PHE A 229 -8.55 -18.54 8.01
C PHE A 229 -8.58 -19.49 9.21
N THR A 230 -8.70 -20.80 8.97
CA THR A 230 -8.63 -21.81 10.03
C THR A 230 -7.28 -21.76 10.74
N ARG A 231 -6.15 -21.68 10.01
CA ARG A 231 -4.83 -21.52 10.63
C ARG A 231 -4.73 -20.26 11.49
N VAL A 232 -5.28 -19.14 11.00
CA VAL A 232 -5.30 -17.88 11.75
C VAL A 232 -6.10 -18.04 13.05
N VAL A 233 -7.25 -18.70 13.03
CA VAL A 233 -8.07 -18.96 14.23
C VAL A 233 -7.38 -19.95 15.18
N ASP A 234 -6.81 -21.03 14.65
CA ASP A 234 -6.13 -22.08 15.41
C ASP A 234 -4.84 -21.60 16.10
N SER A 235 -4.29 -20.45 15.67
CA SER A 235 -3.19 -19.78 16.38
C SER A 235 -3.55 -19.41 17.84
N GLY A 236 -4.86 -19.36 18.14
CA GLY A 236 -5.38 -18.97 19.46
C GLY A 236 -5.42 -17.46 19.71
N SER A 237 -4.92 -16.65 18.76
CA SER A 237 -4.89 -15.18 18.88
C SER A 237 -6.20 -14.52 18.50
N VAL A 238 -6.98 -15.14 17.61
CA VAL A 238 -8.29 -14.64 17.18
C VAL A 238 -9.39 -15.19 18.08
N GLN A 239 -10.23 -14.29 18.58
CA GLN A 239 -11.26 -14.62 19.57
C GLN A 239 -12.67 -14.36 19.03
N LEU A 240 -13.59 -15.29 19.27
CA LEU A 240 -15.00 -15.09 19.00
C LEU A 240 -15.64 -14.32 20.17
N LYS A 241 -15.97 -13.06 19.98
CA LYS A 241 -16.53 -12.18 21.01
C LYS A 241 -17.62 -11.26 20.49
N ASP A 242 -18.52 -10.84 21.39
CA ASP A 242 -19.49 -9.80 21.11
C ASP A 242 -18.80 -8.43 21.06
N GLY A 243 -19.20 -7.63 20.08
CA GLY A 243 -18.71 -6.26 19.91
C GLY A 243 -19.80 -5.34 19.39
N PRO A 244 -19.60 -4.01 19.47
CA PRO A 244 -20.58 -3.03 19.00
C PRO A 244 -20.82 -3.19 17.51
N ALA A 245 -22.06 -3.02 17.08
CA ALA A 245 -22.50 -3.13 15.69
C ALA A 245 -23.65 -2.17 15.42
N LEU A 246 -23.75 -1.71 14.18
CA LEU A 246 -24.83 -0.83 13.72
C LEU A 246 -25.85 -1.63 12.90
N PHE A 247 -27.10 -1.27 13.07
CA PHE A 247 -28.22 -1.89 12.37
C PHE A 247 -29.12 -0.83 11.76
N ASP A 248 -29.65 -1.13 10.60
CA ASP A 248 -30.67 -0.31 9.95
C ASP A 248 -31.91 -0.22 10.86
N PRO A 249 -32.40 0.98 11.18
CA PRO A 249 -33.49 1.16 12.15
C PRO A 249 -34.84 0.63 11.64
N GLU A 250 -35.03 0.53 10.32
CA GLU A 250 -36.30 0.11 9.70
C GLU A 250 -36.30 -1.40 9.44
N SER A 251 -35.25 -1.91 8.77
CA SER A 251 -35.17 -3.32 8.38
C SER A 251 -34.53 -4.23 9.43
N GLY A 252 -33.79 -3.67 10.38
CA GLY A 252 -32.99 -4.43 11.33
C GLY A 252 -31.74 -5.08 10.72
N ARG A 253 -31.43 -4.81 9.46
CA ARG A 253 -30.27 -5.34 8.76
C ARG A 253 -28.96 -4.85 9.38
N TYR A 254 -27.97 -5.73 9.48
CA TYR A 254 -26.62 -5.36 9.86
C TYR A 254 -26.04 -4.36 8.84
N LEU A 255 -25.47 -3.28 9.34
CA LEU A 255 -24.84 -2.23 8.55
C LEU A 255 -23.33 -2.39 8.56
N TYR A 256 -22.73 -2.35 7.39
CA TYR A 256 -21.34 -2.67 7.20
C TYR A 256 -20.69 -1.77 6.15
N GLU A 257 -19.49 -1.27 6.43
CA GLU A 257 -18.64 -0.46 5.54
C GLU A 257 -19.42 0.57 4.69
N VAL A 258 -19.72 0.20 3.44
CA VAL A 258 -20.39 1.08 2.47
C VAL A 258 -21.75 1.58 2.92
N ASP A 259 -22.40 0.86 3.84
CA ASP A 259 -23.73 1.23 4.34
C ASP A 259 -23.71 2.43 5.30
N VAL A 260 -22.53 2.79 5.86
CA VAL A 260 -22.39 3.82 6.91
C VAL A 260 -21.43 4.92 6.47
N THR A 261 -21.80 6.13 6.77
CA THR A 261 -20.93 7.32 6.68
C THR A 261 -20.94 8.08 7.99
N GLY A 262 -19.86 8.76 8.31
CA GLY A 262 -19.73 9.54 9.54
C GLY A 262 -18.44 10.35 9.55
N THR A 263 -17.98 10.73 10.73
CA THR A 263 -16.74 11.47 10.92
C THR A 263 -15.70 10.56 11.58
N CYS A 264 -14.49 10.56 11.05
CA CYS A 264 -13.36 9.82 11.63
C CYS A 264 -13.06 10.32 13.05
N PRO A 265 -13.02 9.46 14.08
CA PRO A 265 -12.75 9.89 15.44
C PRO A 265 -11.31 10.39 15.65
N THR A 266 -10.38 10.04 14.76
CA THR A 266 -8.97 10.41 14.88
C THR A 266 -8.67 11.79 14.26
N CYS A 267 -9.07 12.02 13.00
CA CYS A 267 -8.67 13.23 12.28
C CYS A 267 -9.83 14.19 11.99
N GLY A 268 -11.07 13.83 12.29
CA GLY A 268 -12.25 14.67 12.08
C GLY A 268 -12.73 14.74 10.61
N SER A 269 -12.10 14.04 9.69
CA SER A 269 -12.52 14.00 8.29
C SER A 269 -13.73 13.10 8.08
N GLY A 270 -14.48 13.32 7.01
CA GLY A 270 -15.56 12.42 6.60
C GLY A 270 -14.99 11.02 6.27
N ALA A 271 -15.60 9.96 6.79
CA ALA A 271 -15.14 8.59 6.62
C ALA A 271 -16.30 7.61 6.42
N GLY A 272 -16.01 6.50 5.75
CA GLY A 272 -16.83 5.31 5.73
C GLY A 272 -16.52 4.37 6.89
N GLY A 273 -17.19 3.23 6.94
CA GLY A 273 -17.14 2.31 8.06
C GLY A 273 -16.00 1.31 8.08
N ASN A 274 -14.90 1.50 7.37
CA ASN A 274 -13.76 0.58 7.39
C ASN A 274 -12.40 1.28 7.53
N ILE A 275 -12.16 2.36 6.82
CA ILE A 275 -10.90 3.09 6.85
C ILE A 275 -11.14 4.59 6.63
N CYS A 276 -10.30 5.41 7.23
CA CYS A 276 -10.24 6.83 6.91
C CYS A 276 -9.21 7.06 5.80
N GLU A 277 -9.64 7.53 4.64
CA GLU A 277 -8.76 7.79 3.50
C GLU A 277 -7.76 8.95 3.75
N GLU A 278 -8.02 9.82 4.74
CA GLU A 278 -7.14 10.96 5.06
C GLU A 278 -6.01 10.57 6.02
N CYS A 279 -6.31 9.85 7.10
CA CYS A 279 -5.29 9.49 8.09
C CYS A 279 -4.82 8.01 8.01
N GLY A 280 -5.46 7.18 7.20
CA GLY A 280 -5.11 5.77 7.02
C GLY A 280 -5.54 4.84 8.17
N GLU A 281 -6.24 5.37 9.18
CA GLU A 281 -6.62 4.56 10.34
C GLU A 281 -7.90 3.75 10.12
N PRO A 282 -7.94 2.49 10.59
CA PRO A 282 -9.13 1.65 10.50
C PRO A 282 -10.23 2.15 11.45
N ASN A 283 -11.46 2.07 11.00
CA ASN A 283 -12.66 2.40 11.77
C ASN A 283 -13.68 1.27 11.64
N ASN A 284 -14.19 0.75 12.75
CA ASN A 284 -15.46 0.02 12.66
C ASN A 284 -16.60 1.02 12.43
N CYS A 285 -17.71 0.56 11.85
CA CYS A 285 -18.88 1.44 11.65
C CYS A 285 -19.35 2.10 12.95
N ALA A 286 -19.26 1.40 14.07
CA ALA A 286 -19.68 1.90 15.38
C ALA A 286 -18.71 2.91 16.02
N ASP A 287 -17.50 3.05 15.50
CA ASP A 287 -16.49 4.00 16.00
C ASP A 287 -16.67 5.40 15.41
N LEU A 288 -17.35 5.52 14.27
CA LEU A 288 -17.57 6.79 13.60
C LEU A 288 -18.38 7.76 14.47
N LEU A 289 -17.98 9.02 14.46
CA LEU A 289 -18.76 10.08 15.10
C LEU A 289 -19.95 10.46 14.20
N ALA A 290 -21.12 10.65 14.84
CA ALA A 290 -22.37 10.96 14.16
C ALA A 290 -22.67 10.05 12.94
N PRO A 291 -22.64 8.71 13.10
CA PRO A 291 -22.87 7.79 11.98
C PRO A 291 -24.27 7.94 11.41
N SER A 292 -24.37 7.81 10.10
CA SER A 292 -25.64 7.83 9.36
C SER A 292 -25.70 6.69 8.36
N VAL A 293 -26.90 6.19 8.07
CA VAL A 293 -27.11 5.21 7.03
C VAL A 293 -26.91 5.89 5.66
N ARG A 294 -26.09 5.31 4.80
CA ARG A 294 -25.84 5.88 3.47
C ARG A 294 -27.13 6.02 2.65
N GLY A 295 -27.34 7.18 2.08
CA GLY A 295 -28.55 7.48 1.29
C GLY A 295 -29.81 7.77 2.13
N SER A 296 -29.68 7.84 3.45
CA SER A 296 -30.75 8.20 4.40
C SER A 296 -30.24 9.19 5.43
N SER A 297 -31.14 9.99 6.00
CA SER A 297 -30.87 10.82 7.18
C SER A 297 -31.11 10.08 8.50
N ALA A 298 -31.53 8.81 8.47
CA ALA A 298 -31.80 8.01 9.65
C ALA A 298 -30.52 7.67 10.40
N ALA A 299 -30.54 7.84 11.73
CA ALA A 299 -29.46 7.38 12.58
C ALA A 299 -29.52 5.84 12.70
N PRO A 300 -28.41 5.12 12.52
CA PRO A 300 -28.39 3.68 12.71
C PRO A 300 -28.65 3.32 14.17
N ARG A 301 -29.24 2.12 14.40
CA ARG A 301 -29.46 1.58 15.74
C ARG A 301 -28.19 0.86 16.21
N LEU A 302 -27.68 1.26 17.37
CA LEU A 302 -26.58 0.56 18.02
C LEU A 302 -27.07 -0.78 18.63
N GLY A 303 -26.29 -1.82 18.44
CA GLY A 303 -26.50 -3.16 18.99
C GLY A 303 -25.18 -3.91 19.12
N THR A 304 -25.25 -5.23 19.18
CA THR A 304 -24.08 -6.10 19.27
C THR A 304 -24.11 -7.16 18.18
N SER A 305 -22.91 -7.58 17.73
CA SER A 305 -22.72 -8.71 16.83
C SER A 305 -21.54 -9.55 17.34
N ARG A 306 -21.72 -10.86 17.37
CA ARG A 306 -20.67 -11.79 17.74
C ARG A 306 -19.81 -12.11 16.52
N ARG A 307 -18.53 -11.81 16.58
CA ARG A 307 -17.61 -11.90 15.43
C ARG A 307 -16.25 -12.42 15.88
N TYR A 308 -15.49 -12.99 14.95
CA TYR A 308 -14.06 -13.20 15.14
C TYR A 308 -13.34 -11.87 15.19
N ASN A 309 -12.51 -11.65 16.21
CA ASN A 309 -11.76 -10.42 16.42
C ASN A 309 -10.29 -10.73 16.70
N LEU A 310 -9.40 -9.98 16.08
CA LEU A 310 -7.96 -10.00 16.29
C LEU A 310 -7.58 -8.84 17.20
N PRO A 311 -6.99 -9.07 18.39
CA PRO A 311 -6.47 -8.01 19.25
C PRO A 311 -5.13 -7.51 18.70
N LEU A 312 -5.19 -6.65 17.68
CA LEU A 312 -4.04 -6.25 16.88
C LEU A 312 -2.95 -5.53 17.70
N HIS A 313 -3.32 -4.81 18.77
CA HIS A 313 -2.37 -4.14 19.66
C HIS A 313 -1.30 -5.07 20.25
N SER A 314 -1.57 -6.37 20.33
CA SER A 314 -0.63 -7.38 20.84
C SER A 314 0.53 -7.66 19.87
N PHE A 315 0.44 -7.24 18.61
CA PHE A 315 1.39 -7.55 17.55
C PHE A 315 2.30 -6.39 17.15
N ALA A 316 2.42 -5.37 18.01
CA ALA A 316 3.25 -4.20 17.73
C ALA A 316 4.74 -4.54 17.48
N ALA A 317 5.27 -5.53 18.19
CA ALA A 317 6.66 -5.98 18.00
C ALA A 317 6.85 -6.71 16.67
N ASP A 318 5.88 -7.58 16.32
CA ASP A 318 5.92 -8.38 15.09
C ASP A 318 5.86 -7.48 13.84
N VAL A 319 4.99 -6.46 13.87
CA VAL A 319 4.90 -5.48 12.78
C VAL A 319 6.19 -4.68 12.64
N ARG A 320 6.78 -4.23 13.75
CA ARG A 320 8.06 -3.52 13.72
C ARG A 320 9.20 -4.39 13.18
N GLU A 321 9.24 -5.66 13.55
CA GLU A 321 10.23 -6.60 13.01
C GLU A 321 10.02 -6.82 11.52
N HIS A 322 8.77 -7.01 11.09
CA HIS A 322 8.45 -7.12 9.68
C HIS A 322 8.89 -5.88 8.87
N HIS A 323 8.67 -4.67 9.42
CA HIS A 323 9.06 -3.42 8.77
C HIS A 323 10.58 -3.22 8.64
N ARG A 324 11.40 -4.02 9.34
CA ARG A 324 12.87 -4.02 9.18
C ARG A 324 13.35 -4.90 8.04
N ALA A 325 12.56 -5.88 7.63
CA ALA A 325 12.96 -6.87 6.63
C ALA A 325 12.92 -6.33 5.20
N GLY A 326 11.95 -5.48 4.87
CA GLY A 326 11.68 -4.97 3.54
C GLY A 326 11.86 -3.45 3.41
N LYS A 327 11.61 -2.95 2.20
CA LYS A 327 11.49 -1.52 1.94
C LYS A 327 10.12 -1.04 2.43
N VAL A 328 10.11 -0.24 3.49
CA VAL A 328 8.90 0.31 4.08
C VAL A 328 8.99 1.84 4.13
N PRO A 329 8.14 2.58 3.40
CA PRO A 329 8.09 4.04 3.48
C PRO A 329 7.84 4.55 4.90
N VAL A 330 8.46 5.67 5.27
CA VAL A 330 8.36 6.30 6.60
C VAL A 330 6.91 6.45 7.03
N ARG A 331 6.06 6.91 6.12
CA ARG A 331 4.63 7.14 6.37
C ARG A 331 3.85 5.90 6.82
N LEU A 332 4.23 4.70 6.36
CA LEU A 332 3.63 3.44 6.82
C LEU A 332 4.09 3.09 8.23
N ARG A 333 5.35 3.36 8.56
CA ARG A 333 5.88 3.18 9.92
C ARG A 333 5.21 4.12 10.91
N GLU A 334 5.02 5.37 10.53
CA GLU A 334 4.29 6.36 11.33
C GLU A 334 2.84 5.95 11.57
N LEU A 335 2.15 5.43 10.54
CA LEU A 335 0.80 4.89 10.71
C LEU A 335 0.80 3.76 11.74
N ALA A 336 1.73 2.81 11.64
CA ALA A 336 1.86 1.71 12.60
C ALA A 336 2.14 2.24 14.01
N ASN A 337 3.07 3.19 14.16
CA ASN A 337 3.38 3.78 15.46
C ASN A 337 2.17 4.47 16.09
N ARG A 338 1.40 5.26 15.33
CA ARG A 338 0.17 5.89 15.84
C ARG A 338 -0.86 4.85 16.29
N LEU A 339 -1.07 3.81 15.50
CA LEU A 339 -2.04 2.76 15.81
C LEU A 339 -1.67 2.00 17.08
N PHE A 340 -0.41 1.64 17.25
CA PHE A 340 0.06 0.88 18.41
C PHE A 340 0.25 1.72 19.69
N GLN A 341 -0.02 3.03 19.65
CA GLN A 341 -0.20 3.85 20.86
C GLN A 341 -1.59 3.63 21.51
N ARG A 342 -2.55 3.05 20.78
CA ARG A 342 -3.85 2.71 21.32
C ARG A 342 -3.73 1.54 22.30
N SER A 343 -4.38 1.65 23.46
CA SER A 343 -4.42 0.58 24.46
C SER A 343 -5.20 -0.66 24.00
N GLU A 344 -6.16 -0.44 23.10
CA GLU A 344 -7.00 -1.49 22.53
C GLU A 344 -7.21 -1.21 21.04
N LEU A 345 -6.98 -2.21 20.23
CA LEU A 345 -7.24 -2.19 18.80
C LEU A 345 -7.69 -3.58 18.34
N ASP A 346 -9.00 -3.77 18.32
CA ASP A 346 -9.62 -5.02 17.88
C ASP A 346 -10.09 -4.90 16.43
N ILE A 347 -9.64 -5.82 15.61
CA ILE A 347 -10.02 -5.89 14.20
C ILE A 347 -10.97 -7.06 13.99
N SER A 348 -12.18 -6.78 13.49
CA SER A 348 -13.13 -7.84 13.14
C SER A 348 -12.64 -8.60 11.92
N MET A 349 -12.63 -9.92 12.01
CA MET A 349 -12.15 -10.84 10.96
C MET A 349 -13.29 -11.50 10.18
N SER A 350 -14.52 -11.36 10.68
CA SER A 350 -15.74 -11.86 10.04
C SER A 350 -16.90 -10.90 10.31
N HIS A 351 -17.94 -10.98 9.49
CA HIS A 351 -19.15 -10.17 9.67
C HIS A 351 -20.37 -10.83 9.01
N PRO A 352 -21.60 -10.52 9.45
CA PRO A 352 -22.82 -10.98 8.79
C PRO A 352 -22.90 -10.49 7.35
N SER A 353 -23.05 -11.42 6.40
CA SER A 353 -23.23 -11.13 4.97
C SER A 353 -23.67 -12.39 4.23
N GLU A 354 -24.40 -12.18 3.12
CA GLU A 354 -24.74 -13.24 2.16
C GLU A 354 -23.74 -13.29 0.98
N TRP A 355 -22.80 -12.34 0.89
CA TRP A 355 -21.81 -12.21 -0.18
C TRP A 355 -20.39 -12.27 0.40
N GLY A 356 -19.69 -13.34 0.10
CA GLY A 356 -18.35 -13.66 0.60
C GLY A 356 -18.20 -15.16 0.88
N VAL A 357 -17.05 -15.55 1.41
CA VAL A 357 -16.72 -16.94 1.74
C VAL A 357 -17.02 -17.21 3.23
N PRO A 358 -17.96 -18.11 3.55
CA PRO A 358 -18.23 -18.49 4.94
C PRO A 358 -17.02 -19.21 5.57
N PRO A 359 -16.66 -18.92 6.83
CA PRO A 359 -15.67 -19.70 7.56
C PRO A 359 -16.20 -21.09 7.87
N ARG A 360 -15.28 -22.04 8.16
CA ARG A 360 -15.64 -23.41 8.60
C ARG A 360 -15.99 -23.50 10.08
N GLN A 361 -15.64 -22.48 10.84
CA GLN A 361 -15.79 -22.49 12.29
C GLN A 361 -17.25 -22.36 12.74
N ASP A 362 -17.59 -23.08 13.80
CA ASP A 362 -18.94 -23.03 14.40
C ASP A 362 -19.22 -21.68 15.08
N GLY A 363 -20.48 -21.32 15.18
CA GLY A 363 -20.96 -20.15 15.94
C GLY A 363 -21.02 -18.84 15.14
N VAL A 364 -20.75 -18.87 13.84
CA VAL A 364 -20.82 -17.73 12.89
C VAL A 364 -21.42 -18.17 11.54
N SER A 365 -22.45 -18.98 11.56
CA SER A 365 -23.05 -19.62 10.37
C SER A 365 -23.68 -18.65 9.36
N ASP A 366 -23.97 -17.43 9.78
CA ASP A 366 -24.53 -16.33 8.98
C ASP A 366 -23.47 -15.29 8.56
N GLN A 367 -22.19 -15.61 8.73
CA GLN A 367 -21.10 -14.70 8.49
C GLN A 367 -20.19 -15.17 7.35
N VAL A 368 -19.48 -14.21 6.81
CA VAL A 368 -18.38 -14.43 5.86
C VAL A 368 -17.05 -13.97 6.48
N ILE A 369 -15.96 -14.52 6.00
CA ILE A 369 -14.61 -14.00 6.26
C ILE A 369 -14.58 -12.58 5.68
N TRP A 370 -14.09 -11.63 6.48
CA TRP A 370 -13.99 -10.25 6.01
C TRP A 370 -13.01 -10.15 4.82
N VAL A 371 -13.34 -9.33 3.86
CA VAL A 371 -12.59 -9.17 2.61
C VAL A 371 -11.10 -8.86 2.80
N TRP A 372 -10.71 -8.19 3.86
CA TRP A 372 -9.30 -7.85 4.08
C TRP A 372 -8.45 -9.05 4.56
N PRO A 373 -8.85 -9.88 5.53
CA PRO A 373 -8.23 -11.19 5.75
C PRO A 373 -8.27 -12.10 4.51
N GLU A 374 -9.35 -12.05 3.74
CA GLU A 374 -9.47 -12.78 2.49
C GLU A 374 -8.41 -12.33 1.49
N MET A 375 -8.22 -11.01 1.31
CA MET A 375 -7.25 -10.43 0.40
C MET A 375 -5.80 -10.82 0.76
N ALA A 376 -5.46 -10.96 2.06
CA ALA A 376 -4.16 -11.46 2.48
C ALA A 376 -3.87 -12.84 1.89
N TYR A 377 -4.86 -13.75 1.90
CA TYR A 377 -4.75 -15.05 1.24
C TYR A 377 -4.71 -14.89 -0.29
N GLY A 378 -5.47 -13.97 -0.85
CA GLY A 378 -5.58 -13.72 -2.29
C GLY A 378 -4.23 -13.49 -2.97
N PHE A 379 -3.31 -12.81 -2.31
CA PHE A 379 -1.95 -12.61 -2.83
C PHE A 379 -1.18 -13.93 -2.91
N LEU A 380 -1.26 -14.77 -1.90
CA LEU A 380 -0.61 -16.09 -1.91
C LEU A 380 -1.24 -17.02 -2.95
N HIS A 381 -2.56 -16.97 -3.09
CA HIS A 381 -3.28 -17.72 -4.12
C HIS A 381 -2.86 -17.28 -5.54
N GLY A 382 -2.67 -15.98 -5.76
CA GLY A 382 -2.16 -15.46 -7.04
C GLY A 382 -0.79 -16.05 -7.39
N ILE A 383 0.13 -16.13 -6.43
CA ILE A 383 1.44 -16.78 -6.63
C ILE A 383 1.28 -18.27 -6.97
N GLN A 384 0.42 -18.97 -6.24
CA GLN A 384 0.13 -20.38 -6.52
C GLN A 384 -0.45 -20.59 -7.92
N SER A 385 -1.38 -19.75 -8.34
CA SER A 385 -2.02 -19.82 -9.66
C SER A 385 -1.02 -19.56 -10.78
N LEU A 386 -0.19 -18.52 -10.65
CA LEU A 386 0.91 -18.24 -11.56
C LEU A 386 1.87 -19.44 -11.63
N GLY A 387 2.23 -20.01 -10.49
CA GLY A 387 3.10 -21.19 -10.41
C GLY A 387 2.51 -22.37 -11.18
N ARG A 388 1.23 -22.65 -11.00
CA ARG A 388 0.52 -23.72 -11.72
C ARG A 388 0.60 -23.51 -13.24
N ASP A 389 0.35 -22.28 -13.71
CA ASP A 389 0.38 -21.97 -15.14
C ASP A 389 1.79 -22.05 -15.73
N MET A 390 2.83 -21.80 -14.92
CA MET A 390 4.24 -21.92 -15.29
C MET A 390 4.84 -23.30 -15.04
N GLY A 391 4.09 -24.27 -14.49
CA GLY A 391 4.61 -25.58 -14.10
C GLY A 391 5.57 -25.55 -12.89
N ARG A 392 5.46 -24.52 -12.02
CA ARG A 392 6.17 -24.39 -10.74
C ARG A 392 5.33 -25.01 -9.61
N THR A 393 5.99 -25.38 -8.50
CA THR A 393 5.35 -26.00 -7.32
C THR A 393 5.00 -24.99 -6.21
N TRP A 394 4.85 -23.72 -6.53
CA TRP A 394 4.52 -22.69 -5.55
C TRP A 394 3.16 -22.94 -4.92
N SER A 395 3.10 -22.82 -3.60
CA SER A 395 1.90 -23.15 -2.84
C SER A 395 1.54 -22.04 -1.86
N ALA A 396 0.29 -21.58 -1.91
CA ALA A 396 -0.25 -20.66 -0.92
C ALA A 396 -0.30 -21.27 0.50
N ALA A 397 -0.37 -22.59 0.62
CA ALA A 397 -0.37 -23.28 1.91
C ALA A 397 1.03 -23.46 2.52
N ALA A 398 2.09 -23.25 1.75
CA ALA A 398 3.49 -23.36 2.16
C ALA A 398 4.34 -22.31 1.43
N PRO A 399 4.24 -21.02 1.80
CA PRO A 399 5.05 -19.97 1.20
C PRO A 399 6.55 -20.23 1.41
N GLU A 400 7.36 -19.88 0.40
CA GLU A 400 8.80 -20.14 0.41
C GLU A 400 9.58 -18.93 0.93
N GLN A 401 10.70 -19.16 1.64
CA GLN A 401 11.51 -18.09 2.27
C GLN A 401 12.22 -17.18 1.27
N ASP A 402 12.42 -17.64 0.05
CA ASP A 402 13.10 -16.89 -1.00
C ASP A 402 12.15 -16.03 -1.86
N TRP A 403 10.85 -16.06 -1.60
CA TRP A 403 9.91 -15.20 -2.31
C TRP A 403 10.17 -13.72 -1.97
N LYS A 404 10.36 -12.91 -3.00
CA LYS A 404 10.31 -11.46 -2.89
C LYS A 404 8.94 -10.97 -3.32
N ILE A 405 8.27 -10.27 -2.42
CA ILE A 405 6.96 -9.69 -2.69
C ILE A 405 7.11 -8.17 -2.74
N VAL A 406 6.45 -7.53 -3.69
CA VAL A 406 6.41 -6.07 -3.82
C VAL A 406 4.97 -5.64 -3.99
N HIS A 407 4.47 -4.80 -3.10
CA HIS A 407 3.10 -4.32 -3.14
C HIS A 407 3.03 -2.86 -3.64
N PHE A 408 2.14 -2.61 -4.58
CA PHE A 408 1.74 -1.27 -5.04
C PHE A 408 0.29 -1.00 -4.68
N PHE A 409 0.02 0.06 -3.91
CA PHE A 409 -1.32 0.37 -3.42
C PHE A 409 -1.49 1.86 -3.09
N GLY A 410 -2.73 2.33 -3.07
CA GLY A 410 -3.09 3.67 -2.58
C GLY A 410 -2.99 3.78 -1.05
N TYR A 411 -2.76 4.97 -0.54
CA TYR A 411 -2.58 5.22 0.90
C TYR A 411 -3.76 4.74 1.75
N ASP A 412 -4.97 4.75 1.22
CA ASP A 412 -6.17 4.19 1.83
C ASP A 412 -6.10 2.68 2.12
N ASN A 413 -5.15 1.96 1.53
CA ASN A 413 -4.91 0.54 1.77
C ASN A 413 -3.72 0.27 2.72
N SER A 414 -3.08 1.32 3.23
CA SER A 414 -1.83 1.23 4.01
C SER A 414 -1.95 0.34 5.24
N PHE A 415 -3.02 0.47 6.00
CA PHE A 415 -3.28 -0.33 7.19
C PHE A 415 -3.31 -1.84 6.88
N TYR A 416 -4.01 -2.21 5.82
CA TYR A 416 -4.17 -3.61 5.46
C TYR A 416 -2.86 -4.24 5.01
N HIS A 417 -2.19 -3.62 4.03
CA HIS A 417 -0.98 -4.16 3.44
C HIS A 417 0.20 -4.21 4.40
N SER A 418 0.43 -3.12 5.15
CA SER A 418 1.67 -2.98 5.93
C SER A 418 1.55 -3.40 7.40
N ILE A 419 0.32 -3.56 7.91
CA ILE A 419 0.09 -3.89 9.32
C ILE A 419 -0.71 -5.18 9.46
N LEU A 420 -1.91 -5.25 8.88
CA LEU A 420 -2.79 -6.41 9.07
C LEU A 420 -2.24 -7.68 8.41
N TYR A 421 -1.86 -7.62 7.12
CA TYR A 421 -1.42 -8.82 6.39
C TYR A 421 -0.16 -9.46 6.97
N PRO A 422 0.90 -8.74 7.35
CA PRO A 422 2.04 -9.34 8.02
C PRO A 422 1.68 -10.11 9.29
N VAL A 423 0.75 -9.58 10.11
CA VAL A 423 0.27 -10.27 11.30
C VAL A 423 -0.47 -11.56 10.93
N LEU A 424 -1.35 -11.51 9.93
CA LEU A 424 -2.08 -12.69 9.47
C LEU A 424 -1.15 -13.77 8.92
N TYR A 425 -0.10 -13.37 8.18
CA TYR A 425 0.92 -14.31 7.69
C TYR A 425 1.70 -14.94 8.84
N GLY A 426 2.11 -14.16 9.85
CA GLY A 426 2.78 -14.68 11.04
C GLY A 426 1.91 -15.67 11.83
N LEU A 427 0.59 -15.44 11.91
CA LEU A 427 -0.34 -16.35 12.54
C LEU A 427 -0.58 -17.64 11.74
N ALA A 428 -0.72 -17.53 10.42
CA ALA A 428 -1.00 -18.67 9.55
C ALA A 428 0.25 -19.51 9.25
N TYR A 429 1.42 -18.88 9.21
CA TYR A 429 2.70 -19.50 8.78
C TYR A 429 3.86 -19.01 9.68
N PRO A 430 3.92 -19.43 10.97
CA PRO A 430 4.89 -18.90 11.93
C PRO A 430 6.36 -19.16 11.56
N GLU A 431 6.64 -20.12 10.69
CA GLU A 431 7.98 -20.40 10.19
C GLU A 431 8.37 -19.55 8.96
N TRP A 432 7.45 -18.76 8.40
CA TRP A 432 7.68 -17.92 7.24
C TRP A 432 7.87 -16.46 7.63
N ALA A 433 9.01 -15.90 7.22
CA ALA A 433 9.32 -14.48 7.37
C ALA A 433 9.19 -13.79 6.01
N PRO A 434 8.01 -13.24 5.65
CA PRO A 434 7.79 -12.64 4.35
C PRO A 434 8.64 -11.39 4.14
N ASP A 435 9.41 -11.36 3.04
CA ASP A 435 10.15 -10.18 2.59
C ASP A 435 9.29 -9.38 1.62
N ILE A 436 8.65 -8.33 2.12
CA ILE A 436 7.70 -7.50 1.37
C ILE A 436 8.22 -6.07 1.28
N ASP A 437 8.31 -5.54 0.06
CA ASP A 437 8.50 -4.12 -0.21
C ASP A 437 7.17 -3.44 -0.46
N TYR A 438 7.00 -2.23 0.07
CA TYR A 438 5.77 -1.45 -0.07
C TYR A 438 6.02 -0.20 -0.90
N ASN A 439 5.19 0.00 -1.92
CA ASN A 439 5.14 1.20 -2.74
C ASN A 439 3.74 1.80 -2.62
N VAL A 440 3.62 2.75 -1.72
CA VAL A 440 2.38 3.48 -1.48
C VAL A 440 2.33 4.72 -2.37
N ASN A 441 1.15 5.02 -2.90
CA ASN A 441 0.90 6.28 -3.61
C ASN A 441 -0.24 7.07 -2.98
N GLU A 442 -0.15 8.39 -3.10
CA GLU A 442 -1.22 9.33 -2.83
C GLU A 442 -2.23 9.39 -3.98
N PHE A 443 -3.26 10.23 -3.83
CA PHE A 443 -4.30 10.39 -4.85
C PHE A 443 -3.87 11.37 -5.94
N LEU A 444 -4.09 10.97 -7.20
CA LEU A 444 -4.13 11.90 -8.32
C LEU A 444 -5.43 12.71 -8.22
N LEU A 445 -5.34 14.02 -8.36
CA LEU A 445 -6.49 14.91 -8.46
C LEU A 445 -6.83 15.19 -9.92
N LEU A 446 -8.07 15.56 -10.19
CA LEU A 446 -8.53 16.05 -11.48
C LEU A 446 -8.95 17.51 -11.31
N GLU A 447 -8.25 18.42 -12.01
CA GLU A 447 -8.50 19.87 -11.91
C GLU A 447 -8.61 20.34 -10.44
N GLY A 448 -7.66 19.89 -9.59
CA GLY A 448 -7.57 20.23 -8.19
C GLY A 448 -8.58 19.55 -7.25
N SER A 449 -9.39 18.63 -7.75
CA SER A 449 -10.41 17.92 -6.96
C SER A 449 -10.21 16.40 -7.03
N LYS A 450 -10.62 15.69 -5.97
CA LYS A 450 -10.56 14.23 -5.94
C LYS A 450 -11.45 13.62 -7.03
N PHE A 451 -10.93 12.62 -7.74
CA PHE A 451 -11.73 11.78 -8.65
C PHE A 451 -12.94 11.21 -7.92
N SER A 452 -14.07 11.17 -8.57
CA SER A 452 -15.31 10.67 -7.97
C SER A 452 -16.23 10.05 -9.02
N THR A 453 -16.36 8.74 -8.97
CA THR A 453 -17.30 7.98 -9.80
C THR A 453 -18.75 8.42 -9.59
N SER A 454 -19.18 8.60 -8.34
CA SER A 454 -20.55 8.95 -7.99
C SER A 454 -20.95 10.38 -8.41
N ARG A 455 -19.97 11.30 -8.46
CA ARG A 455 -20.19 12.69 -8.90
C ARG A 455 -19.91 12.90 -10.40
N ARG A 456 -19.54 11.83 -11.13
CA ARG A 456 -19.11 11.89 -12.54
C ARG A 456 -17.95 12.86 -12.78
N HIS A 457 -17.09 13.05 -11.78
CA HIS A 457 -15.86 13.83 -11.86
C HIS A 457 -14.70 12.86 -12.06
N ALA A 458 -14.58 12.32 -13.26
CA ALA A 458 -13.56 11.33 -13.62
C ALA A 458 -13.31 11.36 -15.13
N ILE A 459 -12.08 11.03 -15.52
CA ILE A 459 -11.73 10.64 -16.88
C ILE A 459 -11.53 9.13 -16.85
N TRP A 460 -12.40 8.40 -17.54
CA TRP A 460 -12.33 6.95 -17.60
C TRP A 460 -11.21 6.51 -18.53
N GLY A 461 -10.58 5.39 -18.23
CA GLY A 461 -9.53 4.85 -19.06
C GLY A 461 -9.98 4.69 -20.51
N LYS A 462 -11.16 4.13 -20.74
CA LYS A 462 -11.73 3.92 -22.09
C LYS A 462 -12.05 5.21 -22.86
N ASP A 463 -12.19 6.34 -22.19
CA ASP A 463 -12.45 7.62 -22.86
C ASP A 463 -11.19 8.24 -23.46
N ILE A 464 -10.00 7.90 -22.95
CA ILE A 464 -8.73 8.53 -23.33
C ILE A 464 -7.72 7.54 -23.93
N LEU A 465 -7.83 6.24 -23.61
CA LEU A 465 -6.87 5.23 -24.06
C LEU A 465 -7.21 4.71 -25.45
N THR A 466 -6.35 5.00 -26.40
CA THR A 466 -6.37 4.48 -27.76
C THR A 466 -4.95 4.02 -28.14
N PRO A 467 -4.77 3.25 -29.22
CA PRO A 467 -3.42 2.92 -29.70
C PRO A 467 -2.52 4.15 -29.97
N ASP A 468 -3.12 5.30 -30.30
CA ASP A 468 -2.38 6.53 -30.61
C ASP A 468 -2.08 7.39 -29.38
N SER A 469 -2.83 7.22 -28.27
CA SER A 469 -2.69 8.04 -27.07
C SER A 469 -2.05 7.33 -25.89
N VAL A 470 -2.00 6.00 -25.87
CA VAL A 470 -1.61 5.21 -24.69
C VAL A 470 -0.20 5.55 -24.21
N ASP A 471 0.77 5.71 -25.11
CA ASP A 471 2.15 6.03 -24.74
C ASP A 471 2.25 7.42 -24.09
N ALA A 472 1.53 8.40 -24.65
CA ALA A 472 1.48 9.75 -24.08
C ALA A 472 0.83 9.77 -22.69
N VAL A 473 -0.28 9.04 -22.52
CA VAL A 473 -0.96 8.92 -21.24
C VAL A 473 -0.07 8.20 -20.20
N ARG A 474 0.57 7.11 -20.58
CA ARG A 474 1.50 6.38 -19.72
C ARG A 474 2.67 7.27 -19.28
N TYR A 475 3.28 7.98 -20.23
CA TYR A 475 4.39 8.88 -19.95
C TYR A 475 3.99 9.98 -18.97
N TYR A 476 2.88 10.68 -19.25
CA TYR A 476 2.40 11.75 -18.39
C TYR A 476 2.06 11.27 -16.97
N LEU A 477 1.36 10.16 -16.85
CA LEU A 477 0.98 9.60 -15.55
C LEU A 477 2.19 9.04 -14.77
N ALA A 478 3.20 8.52 -15.45
CA ALA A 478 4.44 8.10 -14.81
C ALA A 478 5.24 9.30 -14.29
N LEU A 479 5.33 10.39 -15.08
CA LEU A 479 5.99 11.63 -14.70
C LEU A 479 5.29 12.31 -13.50
N ASN A 480 3.96 12.26 -13.48
CA ASN A 480 3.09 12.88 -12.47
C ASN A 480 2.60 11.89 -11.39
N ARG A 481 3.30 10.77 -11.20
CA ARG A 481 2.87 9.77 -10.23
C ARG A 481 2.88 10.35 -8.80
N SER A 482 1.77 10.17 -8.09
CA SER A 482 1.56 10.68 -6.72
C SER A 482 2.28 9.79 -5.69
N GLU A 483 3.61 9.78 -5.63
CA GLU A 483 4.33 8.87 -4.73
C GLU A 483 4.34 9.34 -3.27
N THR A 484 4.68 10.61 -3.05
CA THR A 484 4.82 11.19 -1.71
C THR A 484 3.74 12.22 -1.39
N GLU A 485 3.16 12.82 -2.41
CA GLU A 485 2.15 13.87 -2.29
C GLU A 485 1.05 13.70 -3.35
N ARG A 486 -0.08 14.37 -3.15
CA ARG A 486 -1.15 14.43 -4.14
C ARG A 486 -0.69 15.23 -5.34
N THR A 487 -0.79 14.66 -6.53
CA THR A 487 -0.53 15.34 -7.80
C THR A 487 -1.84 15.66 -8.50
N ASN A 488 -1.78 16.42 -9.60
CA ASN A 488 -2.96 16.87 -10.31
C ASN A 488 -2.87 16.54 -11.80
N PHE A 489 -3.94 16.03 -12.38
CA PHE A 489 -4.13 15.96 -13.81
C PHE A 489 -4.87 17.22 -14.27
N SER A 490 -4.29 17.91 -15.22
CA SER A 490 -5.00 18.93 -16.02
C SER A 490 -4.79 18.68 -17.50
N ALA A 491 -5.79 18.94 -18.32
CA ALA A 491 -5.69 18.78 -19.77
C ALA A 491 -4.61 19.70 -20.37
N ALA A 492 -4.47 20.91 -19.84
CA ALA A 492 -3.46 21.86 -20.30
C ALA A 492 -2.03 21.39 -20.02
N ASP A 493 -1.77 20.82 -18.83
CA ASP A 493 -0.47 20.26 -18.48
C ASP A 493 -0.16 19.02 -19.32
N PHE A 494 -1.15 18.17 -19.55
CA PHE A 494 -1.01 17.00 -20.41
C PHE A 494 -0.61 17.42 -21.84
N ASP A 495 -1.30 18.39 -22.44
CA ASP A 495 -0.99 18.91 -23.75
C ASP A 495 0.41 19.56 -23.83
N SER A 496 0.81 20.29 -22.78
CA SER A 496 2.15 20.90 -22.71
C SER A 496 3.24 19.83 -22.65
N VAL A 497 3.11 18.83 -21.77
CA VAL A 497 4.10 17.74 -21.66
C VAL A 497 4.18 16.94 -22.96
N LEU A 498 3.06 16.69 -23.62
CA LEU A 498 3.03 15.99 -24.89
C LEU A 498 3.78 16.77 -25.97
N ASN A 499 3.49 18.06 -26.13
CA ASN A 499 4.08 18.89 -27.18
C ASN A 499 5.55 19.22 -26.91
N ASP A 500 5.88 19.62 -25.68
CA ASP A 500 7.21 20.14 -25.36
C ASP A 500 8.24 19.01 -25.16
N THR A 501 7.80 17.87 -24.61
CA THR A 501 8.71 16.78 -24.23
C THR A 501 8.68 15.63 -25.23
N LEU A 502 7.52 15.01 -25.45
CA LEU A 502 7.46 13.85 -26.33
C LEU A 502 7.66 14.23 -27.82
N ILE A 503 6.96 15.24 -28.27
CA ILE A 503 7.08 15.69 -29.69
C ILE A 503 8.31 16.55 -29.84
N GLY A 504 8.43 17.63 -29.09
CA GLY A 504 9.47 18.65 -29.26
C GLY A 504 10.88 18.18 -28.93
N SER A 505 11.06 17.24 -27.98
CA SER A 505 12.39 16.78 -27.58
C SER A 505 12.70 15.37 -28.09
N TRP A 506 11.81 14.42 -27.84
CA TRP A 506 12.09 13.00 -28.11
C TRP A 506 11.90 12.67 -29.59
N GLN A 507 10.79 13.05 -30.21
CA GLN A 507 10.52 12.75 -31.62
C GLN A 507 11.44 13.55 -32.54
N GLU A 508 11.76 14.80 -32.22
CA GLU A 508 12.75 15.58 -32.96
C GLU A 508 14.15 14.99 -32.88
N SER A 509 14.56 14.51 -31.68
CA SER A 509 15.85 13.83 -31.50
C SER A 509 15.97 12.56 -32.34
N VAL A 510 14.93 11.74 -32.39
CA VAL A 510 14.89 10.54 -33.24
C VAL A 510 14.93 10.91 -34.72
N SER A 511 14.16 11.91 -35.13
CA SER A 511 14.15 12.40 -36.53
C SER A 511 15.52 12.95 -36.96
N TYR A 512 16.19 13.68 -36.06
CA TYR A 512 17.55 14.18 -36.30
C TYR A 512 18.56 13.03 -36.45
N THR A 513 18.46 12.00 -35.61
CA THR A 513 19.33 10.81 -35.68
C THR A 513 19.19 10.08 -37.02
N HIS A 514 17.97 9.98 -37.56
CA HIS A 514 17.73 9.39 -38.88
C HIS A 514 18.28 10.24 -40.02
N LEU A 515 18.28 11.57 -39.88
CA LEU A 515 18.83 12.48 -40.88
C LEU A 515 20.36 12.54 -40.89
N THR A 516 21.01 12.21 -39.77
CA THR A 516 22.47 12.27 -39.58
C THR A 516 23.18 10.94 -39.77
N LEU A 517 22.47 9.85 -39.96
CA LEU A 517 23.11 8.58 -40.36
C LEU A 517 23.69 8.75 -41.78
N PRO A 518 25.01 8.58 -41.98
CA PRO A 518 25.58 8.64 -43.31
C PRO A 518 24.94 7.53 -44.14
N THR A 519 24.29 7.92 -45.23
CA THR A 519 23.94 6.98 -46.30
C THR A 519 25.25 6.54 -46.95
N ASN A 520 25.91 5.52 -46.40
CA ASN A 520 26.94 4.80 -47.13
C ASN A 520 26.27 4.06 -48.31
N ARG A 521 25.99 4.84 -49.34
CA ARG A 521 25.94 4.36 -50.70
C ARG A 521 27.31 4.66 -51.30
N GLU A 522 28.23 3.77 -51.15
CA GLU A 522 29.31 3.60 -52.09
C GLU A 522 29.15 2.23 -52.74
N VAL A 523 28.99 2.30 -53.97
CA VAL A 523 29.11 1.53 -55.20
C VAL A 523 30.00 0.27 -55.08
#